data_a98dd7a659ebae60ac29b7fd6385243f
#
_entry.id   a98dd7a659ebae60ac29b7fd6385243f
#
_cell.length_a   1.000
_cell.length_b   1.000
_cell.length_c   1.000
_cell.angle_alpha   90.00
_cell.angle_beta   90.00
_cell.angle_gamma   90.00
#
_symmetry.space_group_name_H-M   'P 1'
#
loop_
_entity.id
_entity.type
_entity.pdbx_description
1 polymer ?
#
loop_
_entity_poly.entity_id
_entity_poly.type
_entity_poly.pdbx_seq_one_letter_code
_entity_poly.pdbx_strand_id
1 'polypeptide(L)'
;MTAVIEVEHLSTRFGEHWVHRDLSLVIEKGEVMALVGGSGSGKTTLLRQMIGLLHPTQGQIRLFGEPLFTGNAAQERNLRRRFGMLFQYGALYSSFNVFQNIAFPLRELGVIDEDLIHNLVMLKLSMVELLPRHAWLMPSELSGGMIKRVALARALSMEPELLLLDEPTAGLDPDRSESFVRLIRSLHRQLGLTVVLVTHDLDTLAGLAARVAVL
;
A
#
# COMPACT_ATOMS: atom_id res chain seq x y z
N MET A 1 19.05 -10.32 8.69
CA MET A 1 17.96 -9.36 8.37
C MET A 1 16.68 -10.16 8.32
N THR A 2 15.53 -9.60 8.65
CA THR A 2 14.27 -10.35 8.71
C THR A 2 13.45 -9.99 7.48
N ALA A 3 13.16 -10.98 6.62
CA ALA A 3 12.34 -10.79 5.44
C ALA A 3 10.88 -10.47 5.83
N VAL A 4 10.29 -9.48 5.17
CA VAL A 4 8.87 -9.11 5.30
C VAL A 4 8.06 -9.70 4.15
N ILE A 5 8.62 -9.72 2.94
CA ILE A 5 8.05 -10.41 1.78
C ILE A 5 9.10 -11.34 1.19
N GLU A 6 8.71 -12.58 0.97
CA GLU A 6 9.49 -13.57 0.23
C GLU A 6 8.63 -14.09 -0.92
N VAL A 7 9.12 -13.92 -2.13
CA VAL A 7 8.54 -14.46 -3.36
C VAL A 7 9.49 -15.52 -3.88
N GLU A 8 9.03 -16.75 -4.03
CA GLU A 8 9.87 -17.89 -4.40
C GLU A 8 9.33 -18.57 -5.66
N HIS A 9 10.15 -18.61 -6.69
CA HIS A 9 9.89 -19.30 -7.97
C HIS A 9 8.52 -18.99 -8.57
N LEU A 10 8.07 -17.72 -8.42
CA LEU A 10 6.74 -17.29 -8.81
C LEU A 10 6.60 -17.25 -10.32
N SER A 11 5.60 -17.97 -10.83
CA SER A 11 5.22 -17.92 -12.23
C SER A 11 3.73 -17.62 -12.36
N THR A 12 3.38 -16.74 -13.28
CA THR A 12 1.99 -16.27 -13.47
C THR A 12 1.63 -16.24 -14.93
N ARG A 13 0.51 -16.88 -15.26
CA ARG A 13 0.00 -17.00 -16.63
C ARG A 13 -1.49 -16.62 -16.68
N PHE A 14 -1.87 -15.89 -17.72
CA PHE A 14 -3.26 -15.63 -18.11
C PHE A 14 -3.52 -16.24 -19.49
N GLY A 15 -4.34 -17.26 -19.53
CA GLY A 15 -4.49 -18.08 -20.74
C GLY A 15 -3.15 -18.68 -21.16
N GLU A 16 -2.66 -18.35 -22.36
CA GLU A 16 -1.36 -18.82 -22.85
C GLU A 16 -0.23 -17.79 -22.61
N HIS A 17 -0.56 -16.59 -22.14
CA HIS A 17 0.41 -15.52 -21.94
C HIS A 17 1.04 -15.58 -20.55
N TRP A 18 2.38 -15.73 -20.50
CA TRP A 18 3.15 -15.65 -19.26
C TRP A 18 3.49 -14.21 -18.92
N VAL A 19 3.10 -13.78 -17.75
CA VAL A 19 3.43 -12.47 -17.19
C VAL A 19 4.71 -12.53 -16.34
N HIS A 20 4.83 -13.55 -15.50
CA HIS A 20 6.05 -13.83 -14.75
C HIS A 20 6.49 -15.27 -14.98
N ARG A 21 7.81 -15.49 -15.00
CA ARG A 21 8.43 -16.81 -15.09
C ARG A 21 9.56 -16.91 -14.10
N ASP A 22 9.44 -17.81 -13.14
CA ASP A 22 10.47 -18.12 -12.14
C ASP A 22 11.03 -16.88 -11.40
N LEU A 23 10.14 -15.97 -11.01
CA LEU A 23 10.51 -14.73 -10.30
C LEU A 23 10.74 -15.03 -8.82
N SER A 24 11.91 -14.63 -8.32
CA SER A 24 12.22 -14.69 -6.90
C SER A 24 12.67 -13.32 -6.39
N LEU A 25 12.14 -12.90 -5.24
CA LEU A 25 12.39 -11.58 -4.66
C LEU A 25 12.24 -11.65 -3.14
N VAL A 26 13.15 -11.01 -2.43
CA VAL A 26 13.07 -10.84 -0.98
C VAL A 26 13.08 -9.35 -0.64
N ILE A 27 12.20 -8.94 0.25
CA ILE A 27 12.10 -7.57 0.77
C ILE A 27 12.30 -7.60 2.28
N GLU A 28 13.31 -6.88 2.74
CA GLU A 28 13.72 -6.87 4.13
C GLU A 28 12.93 -5.86 4.96
N LYS A 29 12.85 -6.09 6.27
CA LYS A 29 12.19 -5.18 7.21
C LYS A 29 12.84 -3.79 7.18
N GLY A 30 12.01 -2.74 7.08
CA GLY A 30 12.45 -1.36 7.03
C GLY A 30 13.02 -0.92 5.68
N GLU A 31 12.99 -1.78 4.66
CA GLU A 31 13.44 -1.44 3.31
C GLU A 31 12.39 -0.64 2.54
N VAL A 32 12.86 0.21 1.62
CA VAL A 32 12.02 0.81 0.58
C VAL A 32 12.42 0.20 -0.77
N MET A 33 11.60 -0.71 -1.26
CA MET A 33 11.78 -1.40 -2.54
C MET A 33 10.89 -0.81 -3.61
N ALA A 34 11.48 -0.43 -4.76
CA ALA A 34 10.71 -0.06 -5.93
C ALA A 34 10.66 -1.20 -6.96
N LEU A 35 9.47 -1.43 -7.50
CA LEU A 35 9.22 -2.30 -8.63
C LEU A 35 9.03 -1.43 -9.88
N VAL A 36 9.93 -1.57 -10.85
CA VAL A 36 9.92 -0.80 -12.09
C VAL A 36 9.85 -1.72 -13.31
N GLY A 37 9.48 -1.16 -14.45
CA GLY A 37 9.40 -1.91 -15.71
C GLY A 37 8.44 -1.24 -16.69
N GLY A 38 8.44 -1.70 -17.93
CA GLY A 38 7.55 -1.19 -18.97
C GLY A 38 6.06 -1.41 -18.66
N SER A 39 5.19 -0.77 -19.46
CA SER A 39 3.76 -1.08 -19.40
C SER A 39 3.54 -2.56 -19.75
N GLY A 40 2.73 -3.25 -18.97
CA GLY A 40 2.46 -4.67 -19.17
C GLY A 40 3.51 -5.64 -18.61
N SER A 41 4.61 -5.17 -17.99
CA SER A 41 5.64 -6.05 -17.40
C SER A 41 5.16 -6.86 -16.18
N GLY A 42 3.94 -6.64 -15.70
CA GLY A 42 3.37 -7.43 -14.60
C GLY A 42 3.50 -6.81 -13.20
N LYS A 43 3.99 -5.58 -13.05
CA LYS A 43 4.15 -4.92 -11.73
C LYS A 43 2.89 -4.95 -10.87
N THR A 44 1.78 -4.50 -11.42
CA THR A 44 0.48 -4.52 -10.72
C THR A 44 0.00 -5.95 -10.46
N THR A 45 0.32 -6.90 -11.33
CA THR A 45 0.03 -8.33 -11.12
C THR A 45 0.80 -8.85 -9.92
N LEU A 46 2.11 -8.61 -9.86
CA LEU A 46 2.96 -9.00 -8.72
C LEU A 46 2.47 -8.33 -7.43
N LEU A 47 2.16 -7.03 -7.47
CA LEU A 47 1.64 -6.33 -6.32
C LEU A 47 0.33 -6.94 -5.80
N ARG A 48 -0.61 -7.26 -6.71
CA ARG A 48 -1.87 -7.94 -6.35
C ARG A 48 -1.66 -9.32 -5.75
N GLN A 49 -0.63 -10.03 -6.19
CA GLN A 49 -0.25 -11.33 -5.60
C GLN A 49 0.34 -11.16 -4.20
N MET A 50 1.19 -10.16 -3.99
CA MET A 50 1.76 -9.85 -2.67
C MET A 50 0.71 -9.48 -1.62
N ILE A 51 -0.44 -8.95 -2.02
CA ILE A 51 -1.55 -8.61 -1.10
C ILE A 51 -2.65 -9.69 -1.04
N GLY A 52 -2.46 -10.83 -1.70
CA GLY A 52 -3.41 -11.93 -1.68
C GLY A 52 -4.69 -11.72 -2.48
N LEU A 53 -4.69 -10.78 -3.45
CA LEU A 53 -5.83 -10.56 -4.36
C LEU A 53 -5.77 -11.42 -5.62
N LEU A 54 -4.62 -12.02 -5.90
CA LEU A 54 -4.41 -12.88 -7.06
C LEU A 54 -3.49 -14.03 -6.69
N HIS A 55 -3.89 -15.26 -7.01
CA HIS A 55 -3.04 -16.43 -6.85
C HIS A 55 -2.00 -16.52 -7.98
N PRO A 56 -0.74 -16.87 -7.70
CA PRO A 56 0.21 -17.24 -8.75
C PRO A 56 -0.18 -18.58 -9.37
N THR A 57 0.30 -18.85 -10.59
CA THR A 57 0.13 -20.15 -11.24
C THR A 57 1.04 -21.20 -10.61
N GLN A 58 2.26 -20.79 -10.22
CA GLN A 58 3.28 -21.62 -9.55
C GLN A 58 4.10 -20.73 -8.61
N GLY A 59 4.81 -21.39 -7.68
CA GLY A 59 5.62 -20.70 -6.67
C GLY A 59 4.80 -20.32 -5.43
N GLN A 60 5.42 -19.60 -4.51
CA GLN A 60 4.80 -19.20 -3.26
C GLN A 60 5.20 -17.78 -2.85
N ILE A 61 4.35 -17.19 -2.01
CA ILE A 61 4.59 -15.90 -1.37
C ILE A 61 4.42 -16.08 0.13
N ARG A 62 5.40 -15.59 0.89
CA ARG A 62 5.32 -15.47 2.34
C ARG A 62 5.30 -14.00 2.72
N LEU A 63 4.46 -13.67 3.69
CA LEU A 63 4.46 -12.37 4.36
C LEU A 63 4.81 -12.58 5.83
N PHE A 64 5.81 -11.85 6.31
CA PHE A 64 6.25 -11.94 7.71
C PHE A 64 6.61 -13.38 8.13
N GLY A 65 7.17 -14.16 7.21
CA GLY A 65 7.53 -15.58 7.42
C GLY A 65 6.36 -16.57 7.29
N GLU A 66 5.11 -16.10 7.12
CA GLU A 66 3.92 -16.95 7.00
C GLU A 66 3.47 -17.06 5.53
N PRO A 67 3.03 -18.26 5.07
CA PRO A 67 2.47 -18.39 3.73
C PRO A 67 1.23 -17.51 3.55
N LEU A 68 1.17 -16.78 2.42
CA LEU A 68 0.05 -15.87 2.15
C LEU A 68 -1.24 -16.59 1.76
N PHE A 69 -1.12 -17.71 1.04
CA PHE A 69 -2.24 -18.50 0.55
C PHE A 69 -2.30 -19.84 1.29
N THR A 70 -3.01 -19.87 2.40
CA THR A 70 -3.12 -21.06 3.26
C THR A 70 -4.44 -21.80 3.12
N GLY A 71 -5.45 -21.16 2.51
CA GLY A 71 -6.84 -21.60 2.54
C GLY A 71 -7.52 -21.38 3.90
N ASN A 72 -6.81 -20.86 4.90
CA ASN A 72 -7.38 -20.51 6.19
C ASN A 72 -7.71 -19.01 6.22
N ALA A 73 -9.00 -18.67 6.08
CA ALA A 73 -9.47 -17.30 6.01
C ALA A 73 -9.14 -16.46 7.25
N ALA A 74 -9.01 -17.06 8.43
CA ALA A 74 -8.65 -16.34 9.66
C ALA A 74 -7.16 -15.94 9.65
N GLN A 75 -6.29 -16.86 9.25
CA GLN A 75 -4.85 -16.60 9.14
C GLN A 75 -4.57 -15.54 8.06
N GLU A 76 -5.16 -15.70 6.87
CA GLU A 76 -5.01 -14.72 5.78
C GLU A 76 -5.53 -13.34 6.18
N ARG A 77 -6.63 -13.26 6.93
CA ARG A 77 -7.17 -12.00 7.45
C ARG A 77 -6.21 -11.34 8.43
N ASN A 78 -5.57 -12.11 9.32
CA ASN A 78 -4.57 -11.61 10.25
C ASN A 78 -3.33 -11.05 9.52
N LEU A 79 -2.87 -11.72 8.47
CA LEU A 79 -1.78 -11.21 7.62
C LEU A 79 -2.18 -9.90 6.94
N ARG A 80 -3.40 -9.81 6.39
CA ARG A 80 -3.89 -8.59 5.71
C ARG A 80 -4.00 -7.38 6.62
N ARG A 81 -4.15 -7.56 7.93
CA ARG A 81 -4.16 -6.45 8.91
C ARG A 81 -2.78 -5.83 9.13
N ARG A 82 -1.69 -6.53 8.79
CA ARG A 82 -0.32 -6.09 8.98
C ARG A 82 0.24 -5.27 7.83
N PHE A 83 -0.51 -5.11 6.74
CA PHE A 83 -0.11 -4.24 5.63
C PHE A 83 -1.20 -3.25 5.24
N GLY A 84 -0.77 -2.08 4.77
CA GLY A 84 -1.63 -1.07 4.16
C GLY A 84 -1.41 -0.98 2.66
N MET A 85 -2.45 -0.62 1.90
CA MET A 85 -2.38 -0.47 0.45
C MET A 85 -2.90 0.89 0.01
N LEU A 86 -2.11 1.59 -0.79
CA LEU A 86 -2.51 2.78 -1.54
C LEU A 86 -2.61 2.41 -3.03
N PHE A 87 -3.82 2.43 -3.55
CA PHE A 87 -4.11 2.19 -4.97
C PHE A 87 -3.91 3.46 -5.81
N GLN A 88 -3.61 3.29 -7.09
CA GLN A 88 -3.29 4.35 -8.04
C GLN A 88 -4.25 5.55 -7.99
N TYR A 89 -5.56 5.31 -7.88
CA TYR A 89 -6.59 6.36 -7.81
C TYR A 89 -7.16 6.57 -6.39
N GLY A 90 -6.45 6.10 -5.35
CA GLY A 90 -6.87 6.19 -3.96
C GLY A 90 -7.94 5.17 -3.56
N ALA A 91 -8.82 4.77 -4.46
CA ALA A 91 -9.91 3.81 -4.21
C ALA A 91 -10.76 4.14 -2.96
N LEU A 92 -11.08 5.43 -2.77
CA LEU A 92 -11.97 5.86 -1.69
C LEU A 92 -13.40 5.43 -1.96
N TYR A 93 -14.12 5.07 -0.91
CA TYR A 93 -15.56 4.83 -0.98
C TYR A 93 -16.26 6.15 -1.24
N SER A 94 -16.90 6.30 -2.40
CA SER A 94 -17.53 7.56 -2.85
C SER A 94 -18.72 7.99 -1.99
N SER A 95 -19.39 7.04 -1.32
CA SER A 95 -20.50 7.27 -0.40
C SER A 95 -20.07 7.59 1.03
N PHE A 96 -18.78 7.55 1.34
CA PHE A 96 -18.21 7.84 2.65
C PHE A 96 -17.44 9.16 2.61
N ASN A 97 -17.60 9.97 3.65
CA ASN A 97 -16.73 11.13 3.85
C ASN A 97 -15.30 10.67 4.22
N VAL A 98 -14.37 11.60 4.35
CA VAL A 98 -12.97 11.34 4.70
C VAL A 98 -12.85 10.58 6.02
N PHE A 99 -13.57 11.02 7.06
CA PHE A 99 -13.59 10.35 8.36
C PHE A 99 -14.00 8.89 8.21
N GLN A 100 -15.11 8.63 7.55
CA GLN A 100 -15.66 7.29 7.36
C GLN A 100 -14.72 6.39 6.53
N ASN A 101 -14.05 6.95 5.50
CA ASN A 101 -13.06 6.21 4.74
C ASN A 101 -11.89 5.72 5.59
N ILE A 102 -11.38 6.57 6.50
CA ILE A 102 -10.25 6.22 7.39
C ILE A 102 -10.72 5.33 8.55
N ALA A 103 -11.92 5.55 9.09
CA ALA A 103 -12.50 4.78 10.18
C ALA A 103 -12.90 3.35 9.76
N PHE A 104 -13.22 3.13 8.48
CA PHE A 104 -13.77 1.87 7.99
C PHE A 104 -12.95 0.63 8.40
N PRO A 105 -11.62 0.57 8.16
CA PRO A 105 -10.83 -0.60 8.58
C PRO A 105 -10.83 -0.82 10.11
N LEU A 106 -10.90 0.26 10.89
CA LEU A 106 -10.94 0.17 12.35
C LEU A 106 -12.27 -0.40 12.85
N ARG A 107 -13.38 0.02 12.23
CA ARG A 107 -14.72 -0.50 12.55
C ARG A 107 -14.88 -1.98 12.20
N GLU A 108 -14.26 -2.43 11.11
CA GLU A 108 -14.26 -3.84 10.72
C GLU A 108 -13.56 -4.77 11.74
N LEU A 109 -12.77 -4.22 12.67
CA LEU A 109 -12.22 -5.00 13.79
C LEU A 109 -13.29 -5.39 14.81
N GLY A 110 -14.32 -4.56 14.99
CA GLY A 110 -15.44 -4.81 15.91
C GLY A 110 -15.09 -4.79 17.40
N VAL A 111 -13.88 -4.34 17.76
CA VAL A 111 -13.37 -4.38 19.14
C VAL A 111 -12.92 -3.01 19.64
N ILE A 112 -13.03 -1.96 18.83
CA ILE A 112 -12.59 -0.60 19.14
C ILE A 112 -13.85 0.28 19.32
N ASP A 113 -13.91 1.06 20.39
CA ASP A 113 -15.01 2.01 20.62
C ASP A 113 -14.90 3.23 19.67
N GLU A 114 -16.03 3.92 19.46
CA GLU A 114 -16.11 5.04 18.51
C GLU A 114 -15.31 6.27 18.96
N ASP A 115 -15.10 6.50 20.25
CA ASP A 115 -14.30 7.63 20.75
C ASP A 115 -12.82 7.40 20.41
N LEU A 116 -12.34 6.16 20.60
CA LEU A 116 -10.98 5.79 20.20
C LEU A 116 -10.81 5.84 18.67
N ILE A 117 -11.79 5.36 17.91
CA ILE A 117 -11.79 5.47 16.44
C ILE A 117 -11.70 6.94 16.02
N HIS A 118 -12.47 7.82 16.66
CA HIS A 118 -12.42 9.26 16.37
C HIS A 118 -11.01 9.81 16.56
N ASN A 119 -10.40 9.54 17.70
CA ASN A 119 -9.04 10.02 18.01
C ASN A 119 -7.99 9.48 17.04
N LEU A 120 -8.07 8.18 16.70
CA LEU A 120 -7.18 7.55 15.74
C LEU A 120 -7.34 8.19 14.35
N VAL A 121 -8.55 8.42 13.88
CA VAL A 121 -8.80 9.07 12.57
C VAL A 121 -8.21 10.48 12.55
N MET A 122 -8.43 11.28 13.58
CA MET A 122 -7.86 12.64 13.67
C MET A 122 -6.33 12.61 13.68
N LEU A 123 -5.73 11.65 14.37
CA LEU A 123 -4.28 11.43 14.35
C LEU A 123 -3.80 11.08 12.92
N LYS A 124 -4.45 10.12 12.25
CA LYS A 124 -4.05 9.74 10.88
C LYS A 124 -4.21 10.89 9.88
N LEU A 125 -5.25 11.73 10.02
CA LEU A 125 -5.40 12.96 9.23
C LEU A 125 -4.22 13.91 9.44
N SER A 126 -3.83 14.17 10.68
CA SER A 126 -2.67 15.00 11.00
C SER A 126 -1.38 14.43 10.42
N MET A 127 -1.17 13.11 10.51
CA MET A 127 0.01 12.43 9.97
C MET A 127 0.16 12.61 8.46
N VAL A 128 -0.95 12.75 7.72
CA VAL A 128 -0.93 12.99 6.27
C VAL A 128 -1.09 14.47 5.91
N GLU A 129 -0.88 15.38 6.88
CA GLU A 129 -0.92 16.83 6.71
C GLU A 129 -2.29 17.35 6.21
N LEU A 130 -3.37 16.74 6.68
CA LEU A 130 -4.73 17.20 6.46
C LEU A 130 -5.29 17.84 7.75
N LEU A 131 -6.08 18.91 7.59
CA LEU A 131 -6.69 19.60 8.73
C LEU A 131 -7.93 18.84 9.22
N PRO A 132 -8.27 18.93 10.53
CA PRO A 132 -9.46 18.28 11.09
C PRO A 132 -10.77 18.58 10.34
N ARG A 133 -10.94 19.81 9.82
CA ARG A 133 -12.12 20.19 9.03
C ARG A 133 -12.30 19.36 7.75
N HIS A 134 -11.23 18.78 7.21
CA HIS A 134 -11.32 17.94 6.02
C HIS A 134 -11.94 16.57 6.29
N ALA A 135 -12.09 16.18 7.56
CA ALA A 135 -12.69 14.90 7.96
C ALA A 135 -14.12 14.70 7.40
N TRP A 136 -14.85 15.79 7.21
CA TRP A 136 -16.25 15.75 6.83
C TRP A 136 -16.51 15.92 5.33
N LEU A 137 -15.47 16.20 4.54
CA LEU A 137 -15.59 16.34 3.10
C LEU A 137 -15.85 14.99 2.43
N MET A 138 -16.63 15.02 1.36
CA MET A 138 -16.83 13.86 0.49
C MET A 138 -15.66 13.73 -0.51
N PRO A 139 -15.37 12.54 -1.04
CA PRO A 139 -14.31 12.35 -2.04
C PRO A 139 -14.44 13.27 -3.26
N SER A 140 -15.65 13.64 -3.67
CA SER A 140 -15.92 14.56 -4.77
C SER A 140 -15.50 16.01 -4.50
N GLU A 141 -15.29 16.37 -3.23
CA GLU A 141 -14.88 17.71 -2.80
C GLU A 141 -13.35 17.82 -2.61
N LEU A 142 -12.62 16.71 -2.81
CA LEU A 142 -11.18 16.63 -2.59
C LEU A 142 -10.39 16.92 -3.88
N SER A 143 -9.26 17.60 -3.74
CA SER A 143 -8.25 17.64 -4.81
C SER A 143 -7.58 16.27 -4.98
N GLY A 144 -6.97 16.00 -6.13
CA GLY A 144 -6.24 14.75 -6.39
C GLY A 144 -5.17 14.44 -5.31
N GLY A 145 -4.42 15.45 -4.87
CA GLY A 145 -3.46 15.30 -3.78
C GLY A 145 -4.11 14.98 -2.44
N MET A 146 -5.27 15.56 -2.13
CA MET A 146 -6.03 15.22 -0.92
C MET A 146 -6.57 13.80 -0.97
N ILE A 147 -7.05 13.33 -2.13
CA ILE A 147 -7.49 11.93 -2.32
C ILE A 147 -6.35 10.97 -1.97
N LYS A 148 -5.12 11.22 -2.47
CA LYS A 148 -3.95 10.41 -2.17
C LYS A 148 -3.59 10.42 -0.68
N ARG A 149 -3.66 11.57 -0.02
CA ARG A 149 -3.41 11.73 1.41
C ARG A 149 -4.45 10.98 2.26
N VAL A 150 -5.74 11.08 1.93
CA VAL A 150 -6.80 10.32 2.60
C VAL A 150 -6.63 8.82 2.41
N ALA A 151 -6.30 8.38 1.20
CA ALA A 151 -6.03 6.97 0.92
C ALA A 151 -4.81 6.44 1.68
N LEU A 152 -3.77 7.27 1.84
CA LEU A 152 -2.60 6.96 2.68
C LEU A 152 -2.99 6.89 4.16
N ALA A 153 -3.78 7.84 4.67
CA ALA A 153 -4.28 7.81 6.04
C ALA A 153 -5.09 6.54 6.34
N ARG A 154 -5.95 6.13 5.39
CA ARG A 154 -6.70 4.86 5.48
C ARG A 154 -5.77 3.65 5.48
N ALA A 155 -4.75 3.63 4.62
CA ALA A 155 -3.77 2.55 4.58
C ALA A 155 -2.98 2.43 5.89
N LEU A 156 -2.77 3.56 6.60
CA LEU A 156 -2.06 3.61 7.87
C LEU A 156 -2.97 3.41 9.09
N SER A 157 -4.29 3.31 8.93
CA SER A 157 -5.24 3.28 10.05
C SER A 157 -5.04 2.07 10.97
N MET A 158 -4.63 0.92 10.41
CA MET A 158 -4.38 -0.33 11.12
C MET A 158 -2.95 -0.45 11.66
N GLU A 159 -2.15 0.61 11.63
CA GLU A 159 -0.73 0.62 12.04
C GLU A 159 0.11 -0.49 11.38
N PRO A 160 0.12 -0.55 10.05
CA PRO A 160 0.76 -1.63 9.31
C PRO A 160 2.28 -1.62 9.50
N GLU A 161 2.92 -2.79 9.37
CA GLU A 161 4.38 -2.95 9.28
C GLU A 161 4.89 -2.81 7.84
N LEU A 162 4.00 -3.01 6.87
CA LEU A 162 4.28 -2.98 5.43
C LEU A 162 3.30 -2.04 4.73
N LEU A 163 3.81 -1.15 3.89
CA LEU A 163 3.01 -0.24 3.06
C LEU A 163 3.29 -0.51 1.58
N LEU A 164 2.23 -0.84 0.84
CA LEU A 164 2.31 -1.05 -0.61
C LEU A 164 1.68 0.14 -1.33
N LEU A 165 2.39 0.69 -2.31
CA LEU A 165 2.03 1.90 -3.03
C LEU A 165 1.98 1.62 -4.55
N ASP A 166 0.82 1.72 -5.14
CA ASP A 166 0.64 1.55 -6.59
C ASP A 166 0.55 2.94 -7.23
N GLU A 167 1.58 3.34 -7.97
CA GLU A 167 1.69 4.64 -8.65
C GLU A 167 1.29 5.82 -7.74
N PRO A 168 2.00 6.03 -6.62
CA PRO A 168 1.55 6.96 -5.58
C PRO A 168 1.46 8.42 -6.04
N THR A 169 2.28 8.83 -7.01
CA THR A 169 2.35 10.20 -7.54
C THR A 169 1.57 10.40 -8.85
N ALA A 170 1.04 9.31 -9.44
CA ALA A 170 0.32 9.42 -10.71
C ALA A 170 -0.85 10.41 -10.65
N GLY A 171 -0.88 11.33 -11.63
CA GLY A 171 -1.92 12.36 -11.74
C GLY A 171 -1.73 13.59 -10.83
N LEU A 172 -0.59 13.69 -10.15
CA LEU A 172 -0.20 14.89 -9.42
C LEU A 172 0.71 15.76 -10.29
N ASP A 173 0.66 17.07 -10.07
CA ASP A 173 1.66 18.00 -10.59
C ASP A 173 3.02 17.80 -9.87
N PRO A 174 4.13 18.30 -10.43
CA PRO A 174 5.47 18.06 -9.87
C PRO A 174 5.61 18.50 -8.40
N ASP A 175 5.10 19.66 -8.01
CA ASP A 175 5.23 20.18 -6.65
C ASP A 175 4.47 19.31 -5.63
N ARG A 176 3.27 18.85 -6.01
CA ARG A 176 2.47 17.94 -5.17
C ARG A 176 3.07 16.55 -5.12
N SER A 177 3.64 16.06 -6.21
CA SER A 177 4.38 14.81 -6.26
C SER A 177 5.54 14.82 -5.29
N GLU A 178 6.40 15.85 -5.34
CA GLU A 178 7.53 16.02 -4.43
C GLU A 178 7.09 16.12 -2.96
N SER A 179 6.03 16.91 -2.69
CA SER A 179 5.45 17.01 -1.34
C SER A 179 4.96 15.64 -0.83
N PHE A 180 4.31 14.85 -1.68
CA PHE A 180 3.81 13.53 -1.32
C PHE A 180 4.95 12.52 -1.09
N VAL A 181 6.00 12.56 -1.90
CA VAL A 181 7.23 11.77 -1.73
C VAL A 181 7.90 12.10 -0.38
N ARG A 182 8.04 13.38 -0.04
CA ARG A 182 8.57 13.82 1.26
C ARG A 182 7.74 13.29 2.43
N LEU A 183 6.41 13.33 2.31
CA LEU A 183 5.49 12.78 3.31
C LEU A 183 5.71 11.28 3.51
N ILE A 184 5.72 10.48 2.44
CA ILE A 184 5.96 9.04 2.52
C ILE A 184 7.31 8.73 3.17
N ARG A 185 8.38 9.47 2.79
CA ARG A 185 9.71 9.32 3.38
C ARG A 185 9.72 9.64 4.87
N SER A 186 9.01 10.67 5.29
CA SER A 186 8.88 11.04 6.71
C SER A 186 8.18 9.94 7.50
N LEU A 187 7.05 9.45 6.99
CA LEU A 187 6.28 8.37 7.62
C LEU A 187 7.07 7.05 7.70
N HIS A 188 7.77 6.68 6.61
CA HIS A 188 8.66 5.52 6.61
C HIS A 188 9.69 5.59 7.75
N ARG A 189 10.37 6.72 7.92
CA ARG A 189 11.39 6.91 8.96
C ARG A 189 10.79 6.93 10.37
N GLN A 190 9.67 7.63 10.56
CA GLN A 190 9.04 7.81 11.88
C GLN A 190 8.40 6.52 12.39
N LEU A 191 7.81 5.72 11.50
CA LEU A 191 7.05 4.52 11.86
C LEU A 191 7.85 3.23 11.65
N GLY A 192 9.05 3.30 11.06
CA GLY A 192 9.86 2.11 10.75
C GLY A 192 9.21 1.19 9.71
N LEU A 193 8.43 1.76 8.78
CA LEU A 193 7.67 1.00 7.78
C LEU A 193 8.61 0.28 6.80
N THR A 194 8.22 -0.91 6.36
CA THR A 194 8.70 -1.48 5.10
C THR A 194 7.82 -0.94 3.98
N VAL A 195 8.39 -0.51 2.87
CA VAL A 195 7.63 0.09 1.75
C VAL A 195 7.94 -0.63 0.46
N VAL A 196 6.90 -1.01 -0.27
CA VAL A 196 6.99 -1.48 -1.65
C VAL A 196 6.22 -0.51 -2.53
N LEU A 197 6.89 0.05 -3.53
CA LEU A 197 6.22 0.95 -4.46
C LEU A 197 6.36 0.48 -5.90
N VAL A 198 5.27 0.58 -6.64
CA VAL A 198 5.26 0.44 -8.09
C VAL A 198 5.22 1.84 -8.67
N THR A 199 6.18 2.19 -9.52
CA THR A 199 6.18 3.47 -10.24
C THR A 199 7.02 3.40 -11.51
N HIS A 200 6.73 4.30 -12.44
CA HIS A 200 7.55 4.59 -13.60
C HIS A 200 8.13 6.01 -13.55
N ASP A 201 7.85 6.75 -12.48
CA ASP A 201 8.34 8.12 -12.24
C ASP A 201 9.72 8.08 -11.58
N LEU A 202 10.72 8.61 -12.29
CA LEU A 202 12.12 8.62 -11.86
C LEU A 202 12.36 9.51 -10.62
N ASP A 203 11.62 10.61 -10.48
CA ASP A 203 11.74 11.51 -9.33
C ASP A 203 11.22 10.84 -8.06
N THR A 204 10.11 10.11 -8.17
CA THR A 204 9.59 9.28 -7.07
C THR A 204 10.59 8.19 -6.68
N LEU A 205 11.23 7.53 -7.67
CA LEU A 205 12.27 6.53 -7.40
C LEU A 205 13.46 7.12 -6.66
N ALA A 206 14.04 8.19 -7.19
CA ALA A 206 15.19 8.88 -6.57
C ALA A 206 14.84 9.41 -5.17
N GLY A 207 13.58 9.81 -4.99
CA GLY A 207 13.07 10.34 -3.74
C GLY A 207 12.88 9.30 -2.62
N LEU A 208 12.61 8.03 -2.94
CA LEU A 208 12.16 7.03 -1.96
C LEU A 208 12.97 5.75 -1.97
N ALA A 209 13.28 5.18 -3.13
CA ALA A 209 13.76 3.82 -3.23
C ALA A 209 15.19 3.66 -2.72
N ALA A 210 15.40 2.66 -1.85
CA ALA A 210 16.72 2.19 -1.46
C ALA A 210 17.23 1.08 -2.39
N ARG A 211 16.31 0.29 -2.95
CA ARG A 211 16.61 -0.79 -3.90
C ARG A 211 15.52 -0.83 -4.97
N VAL A 212 15.90 -1.23 -6.18
CA VAL A 212 15.01 -1.29 -7.34
C VAL A 212 15.04 -2.70 -7.92
N ALA A 213 13.88 -3.28 -8.16
CA ALA A 213 13.71 -4.50 -8.93
C ALA A 213 13.07 -4.17 -10.30
N VAL A 214 13.67 -4.65 -11.37
CA VAL A 214 13.21 -4.45 -12.75
C VAL A 214 12.48 -5.70 -13.22
N LEU A 215 11.23 -5.54 -13.69
CA LEU A 215 10.37 -6.61 -14.20
C LEU A 215 10.24 -6.57 -15.71
#